data_ff3d523a1d055dcb52129f1da681f0d3
#
_entry.id   ff3d523a1d055dcb52129f1da681f0d3
#
_cell.length_a   1.000
_cell.length_b   1.000
_cell.length_c   1.000
_cell.angle_alpha   90.00
_cell.angle_beta   90.00
_cell.angle_gamma   90.00
#
_symmetry.space_group_name_H-M   'P 1'
#
loop_
_entity.id
_entity.type
_entity.pdbx_description
1 polymer ?
#
loop_
_entity_poly.entity_id
_entity_poly.type
_entity_poly.pdbx_seq_one_letter_code
_entity_poly.pdbx_strand_id
1 'polypeptide(L)'
;MLPEISATVYLSYDGASEEYGNLGPLIVDLDPDCTKVIVTIRYALKSGAMKELFRDAPEVLTAEWGEAIFVSLIGPRIPHLYERTAVAIDPTDPTNSRTVSMTDVARAIRVDFVKAQRGLDDEKERPKDQIGKILESLFMVAAKSDDGSFLKTFANRTESALEEIVESLNHHLENMYSKMAPTVEEFGYPGLGNRNFATRTTLDTKRLLSNFTSIRYPGAGGVELPESYSGLGSRNLLMILLTLFSYYREYASRGNKPCVHLIFIEEPEAHLHPQMQETFIHQLGVFKKRFPAADDDENKWNAQFLVTTHSAHIANRAGFPAIRYFRLNESAENQEAVSSTVLNLAEAPGVDKDFLHKYLTLTRADLFFADKAILVEGTTERIFIPAAIAEFDENGQKNGAASLSSQYVSIMEVGGAYAHLFYPFLDFLGLQTLVITDVDAARPGADSKQLESCCVHEGTSTTNQGIKKWFDKNELSPSQLLEEAEESIPVDGMRGLAYQVPEVKDGPCGRTFEDSFILANPALFKLSVDGSESNLDKELRARRLAKAYKKSDFALTFAITQHDWNIPRYIRRGLEWLLDRSPSDGSVEVDEATNEVSTTSQVVVR
;
A
#
# COMPACT_ATOMS: atom_id res chain seq x y z
N MET A 1 15.76 20.12 18.93
CA MET A 1 15.43 18.86 19.67
C MET A 1 16.15 17.76 18.94
N LEU A 2 16.80 16.80 19.63
CA LEU A 2 17.45 15.69 18.94
C LEU A 2 16.40 14.74 18.38
N PRO A 3 16.61 14.14 17.20
CA PRO A 3 15.66 13.19 16.62
C PRO A 3 15.54 11.94 17.52
N GLU A 4 14.32 11.52 17.77
CA GLU A 4 14.00 10.27 18.43
C GLU A 4 12.95 9.51 17.61
N ILE A 5 12.95 8.19 17.73
CA ILE A 5 11.90 7.36 17.19
C ILE A 5 11.09 6.84 18.38
N SER A 6 9.79 7.06 18.37
CA SER A 6 8.90 6.53 19.39
C SER A 6 7.76 5.74 18.76
N ALA A 7 7.36 4.66 19.42
CA ALA A 7 6.21 3.85 19.05
C ALA A 7 5.40 3.55 20.30
N THR A 8 4.12 3.90 20.29
CA THR A 8 3.21 3.57 21.37
C THR A 8 2.29 2.42 20.94
N VAL A 9 2.28 1.36 21.74
CA VAL A 9 1.48 0.16 21.50
C VAL A 9 0.35 0.11 22.50
N TYR A 10 -0.86 -0.08 22.00
CA TYR A 10 -2.07 -0.26 22.80
C TYR A 10 -2.47 -1.74 22.72
N LEU A 11 -2.53 -2.40 23.88
CA LEU A 11 -2.98 -3.78 23.99
C LEU A 11 -4.30 -3.81 24.75
N SER A 12 -5.25 -4.61 24.27
CA SER A 12 -6.48 -4.92 25.02
C SER A 12 -6.45 -6.40 25.39
N TYR A 13 -6.91 -6.74 26.60
CA TYR A 13 -6.97 -8.11 27.08
C TYR A 13 -8.34 -8.41 27.68
N ASP A 14 -8.64 -9.70 27.85
CA ASP A 14 -9.88 -10.13 28.47
C ASP A 14 -9.72 -10.06 30.00
N GLY A 15 -10.52 -9.22 30.66
CA GLY A 15 -10.52 -9.04 32.10
C GLY A 15 -11.00 -10.26 32.90
N ALA A 16 -11.62 -11.25 32.23
CA ALA A 16 -12.05 -12.49 32.87
C ALA A 16 -10.91 -13.52 33.11
N SER A 17 -9.72 -13.24 32.56
CA SER A 17 -8.55 -14.13 32.72
C SER A 17 -7.98 -14.02 34.16
N GLU A 18 -7.82 -15.16 34.85
CA GLU A 18 -7.19 -15.20 36.18
C GLU A 18 -5.65 -15.01 36.10
N GLU A 19 -5.03 -15.22 34.95
CA GLU A 19 -3.59 -15.10 34.72
C GLU A 19 -3.26 -14.15 33.56
N TYR A 20 -2.53 -13.10 33.86
CA TYR A 20 -2.09 -12.13 32.84
C TYR A 20 -0.80 -12.56 32.09
N GLY A 21 -0.16 -13.66 32.53
CA GLY A 21 1.00 -14.24 31.86
C GLY A 21 2.10 -13.21 31.52
N ASN A 22 2.52 -13.18 30.27
CA ASN A 22 3.54 -12.24 29.77
C ASN A 22 3.08 -10.77 29.75
N LEU A 23 1.78 -10.49 29.92
CA LEU A 23 1.26 -9.13 29.98
C LEU A 23 1.44 -8.49 31.36
N GLY A 24 1.46 -9.29 32.43
CA GLY A 24 1.55 -8.81 33.82
C GLY A 24 2.64 -7.77 34.07
N PRO A 25 3.89 -7.92 33.57
CA PRO A 25 4.92 -6.91 33.72
C PRO A 25 4.60 -5.56 33.06
N LEU A 26 3.65 -5.49 32.14
CA LEU A 26 3.28 -4.29 31.39
C LEU A 26 2.04 -3.59 31.95
N ILE A 27 1.28 -4.23 32.86
CA ILE A 27 0.12 -3.63 33.51
C ILE A 27 0.60 -2.72 34.64
N VAL A 28 0.21 -1.45 34.60
CA VAL A 28 0.61 -0.44 35.60
C VAL A 28 -0.53 -0.10 36.54
N ASP A 29 -1.76 -0.08 36.04
CA ASP A 29 -2.94 0.22 36.82
C ASP A 29 -3.36 -1.00 37.69
N LEU A 30 -4.13 -0.72 38.73
CA LEU A 30 -4.74 -1.73 39.60
C LEU A 30 -6.26 -1.76 39.48
N ASP A 31 -6.82 -1.06 38.49
CA ASP A 31 -8.25 -1.01 38.24
C ASP A 31 -8.71 -2.30 37.55
N PRO A 32 -9.54 -3.15 38.20
CA PRO A 32 -10.04 -4.39 37.61
C PRO A 32 -10.93 -4.15 36.37
N ASP A 33 -11.48 -2.95 36.20
CA ASP A 33 -12.31 -2.59 35.06
C ASP A 33 -11.46 -2.11 33.84
N CYS A 34 -10.17 -1.83 34.05
CA CYS A 34 -9.26 -1.44 32.99
C CYS A 34 -8.69 -2.69 32.30
N THR A 35 -9.03 -2.86 31.02
CA THR A 35 -8.58 -3.99 30.19
C THR A 35 -7.61 -3.56 29.10
N LYS A 36 -6.88 -2.48 29.34
CA LYS A 36 -5.95 -1.90 28.37
C LYS A 36 -4.55 -1.79 28.97
N VAL A 37 -3.54 -1.92 28.12
CA VAL A 37 -2.13 -1.68 28.43
C VAL A 37 -1.55 -0.76 27.38
N ILE A 38 -0.83 0.27 27.81
CA ILE A 38 -0.14 1.21 26.93
C ILE A 38 1.36 1.07 27.18
N VAL A 39 2.12 0.80 26.12
CA VAL A 39 3.58 0.73 26.19
C VAL A 39 4.19 1.64 25.13
N THR A 40 4.99 2.62 25.56
CA THR A 40 5.75 3.47 24.66
C THR A 40 7.18 2.99 24.60
N ILE A 41 7.65 2.64 23.40
CA ILE A 41 9.01 2.24 23.11
C ILE A 41 9.70 3.43 22.44
N ARG A 42 10.87 3.82 22.96
CA ARG A 42 11.65 4.93 22.41
C ARG A 42 13.04 4.47 22.00
N TYR A 43 13.51 4.97 20.88
CA TYR A 43 14.91 4.88 20.47
C TYR A 43 15.47 6.30 20.45
N ALA A 44 16.24 6.63 21.47
CA ALA A 44 16.70 7.98 21.73
C ALA A 44 18.15 7.98 22.23
N LEU A 45 18.78 9.16 22.19
CA LEU A 45 20.14 9.33 22.67
C LEU A 45 20.23 9.00 24.17
N LYS A 46 21.24 8.21 24.55
CA LYS A 46 21.57 7.91 25.96
C LYS A 46 21.79 9.18 26.74
N SER A 47 21.32 9.19 27.99
CA SER A 47 21.55 10.32 28.88
C SER A 47 23.05 10.65 29.02
N GLY A 48 23.42 11.91 28.83
CA GLY A 48 24.80 12.35 28.90
C GLY A 48 25.67 12.13 27.66
N ALA A 49 25.19 11.42 26.63
CA ALA A 49 25.96 11.09 25.42
C ALA A 49 26.03 12.25 24.38
N MET A 50 25.41 13.39 24.66
CA MET A 50 25.36 14.54 23.72
C MET A 50 26.76 14.97 23.24
N LYS A 51 27.71 15.13 24.19
CA LYS A 51 29.06 15.55 23.86
C LYS A 51 29.80 14.54 22.96
N GLU A 52 29.49 13.26 23.12
CA GLU A 52 30.11 12.20 22.34
C GLU A 52 29.51 12.14 20.95
N LEU A 53 28.20 12.35 20.83
CA LEU A 53 27.50 12.40 19.55
C LEU A 53 28.08 13.50 18.66
N PHE A 54 28.25 14.70 19.21
CA PHE A 54 28.75 15.87 18.49
C PHE A 54 30.26 16.08 18.61
N ARG A 55 31.03 15.08 19.06
CA ARG A 55 32.48 15.17 19.08
C ARG A 55 33.00 15.53 17.69
N ASP A 56 33.88 16.52 17.60
CA ASP A 56 34.48 17.01 16.35
C ASP A 56 33.51 17.68 15.36
N ALA A 57 32.24 17.90 15.78
CA ALA A 57 31.33 18.71 15.00
C ALA A 57 31.60 20.21 15.24
N PRO A 58 31.52 21.07 14.21
CA PRO A 58 31.67 22.50 14.38
C PRO A 58 30.51 23.07 15.21
N GLU A 59 30.78 24.11 16.00
CA GLU A 59 29.75 24.79 16.80
C GLU A 59 28.70 25.50 15.92
N VAL A 60 29.07 25.86 14.69
CA VAL A 60 28.18 26.51 13.72
C VAL A 60 28.32 25.78 12.38
N LEU A 61 27.21 25.38 11.79
CA LEU A 61 27.18 24.84 10.41
C LEU A 61 27.51 26.01 9.45
N THR A 62 28.62 25.89 8.75
CA THR A 62 29.02 26.84 7.70
C THR A 62 28.64 26.27 6.33
N ALA A 63 28.67 27.11 5.29
CA ALA A 63 28.43 26.68 3.92
C ALA A 63 29.38 25.56 3.44
N GLU A 64 30.55 25.39 4.06
CA GLU A 64 31.51 24.31 3.79
C GLU A 64 31.12 23.00 4.48
N TRP A 65 30.35 23.06 5.56
CA TRP A 65 29.79 21.92 6.29
C TRP A 65 28.33 21.71 5.87
N GLY A 66 28.13 21.14 4.70
CA GLY A 66 26.81 20.79 4.25
C GLY A 66 26.17 19.66 5.09
N GLU A 67 24.89 19.55 5.02
CA GLU A 67 24.07 18.57 5.74
C GLU A 67 24.56 17.12 5.56
N ALA A 68 25.02 16.76 4.36
CA ALA A 68 25.58 15.46 4.05
C ALA A 68 26.84 15.13 4.87
N ILE A 69 27.72 16.12 5.13
CA ILE A 69 28.92 15.92 5.95
C ILE A 69 28.53 15.75 7.42
N PHE A 70 27.56 16.51 7.89
CA PHE A 70 27.02 16.39 9.24
C PHE A 70 26.41 15.01 9.49
N VAL A 71 25.56 14.52 8.57
CA VAL A 71 24.96 13.20 8.64
C VAL A 71 26.02 12.09 8.58
N SER A 72 27.05 12.24 7.74
CA SER A 72 28.14 11.27 7.63
C SER A 72 28.99 11.19 8.91
N LEU A 73 29.13 12.26 9.65
CA LEU A 73 29.85 12.32 10.92
C LEU A 73 29.05 11.66 12.06
N ILE A 74 27.76 11.96 12.13
CA ILE A 74 26.88 11.53 13.23
C ILE A 74 26.32 10.13 13.01
N GLY A 75 25.95 9.78 11.76
CA GLY A 75 25.30 8.54 11.40
C GLY A 75 25.98 7.29 11.99
N PRO A 76 27.29 7.10 11.86
CA PRO A 76 28.00 5.93 12.42
C PRO A 76 27.97 5.87 13.96
N ARG A 77 27.72 6.98 14.64
CA ARG A 77 27.68 7.07 16.11
C ARG A 77 26.31 6.72 16.68
N ILE A 78 25.24 6.93 15.92
CA ILE A 78 23.87 6.70 16.35
C ILE A 78 23.66 5.27 16.90
N PRO A 79 24.06 4.18 16.21
CA PRO A 79 23.84 2.82 16.71
C PRO A 79 24.51 2.52 18.07
N HIS A 80 25.56 3.27 18.42
CA HIS A 80 26.31 3.07 19.66
C HIS A 80 25.84 3.97 20.80
N LEU A 81 25.37 5.17 20.49
CA LEU A 81 25.01 6.19 21.47
C LEU A 81 23.50 6.26 21.74
N TYR A 82 22.68 5.70 20.86
CA TYR A 82 21.23 5.58 21.07
C TYR A 82 20.89 4.27 21.75
N GLU A 83 19.83 4.27 22.54
CA GLU A 83 19.33 3.09 23.21
C GLU A 83 17.81 2.97 23.08
N ARG A 84 17.33 1.74 23.21
CA ARG A 84 15.90 1.44 23.25
C ARG A 84 15.44 1.36 24.69
N THR A 85 14.45 2.17 25.04
CA THR A 85 13.79 2.14 26.34
C THR A 85 12.30 1.86 26.14
N ALA A 86 11.66 1.28 27.16
CA ALA A 86 10.23 1.05 27.14
C ALA A 86 9.61 1.52 28.45
N VAL A 87 8.45 2.18 28.33
CA VAL A 87 7.68 2.68 29.48
C VAL A 87 6.24 2.20 29.35
N ALA A 88 5.77 1.50 30.35
CA ALA A 88 4.37 1.16 30.49
C ALA A 88 3.63 2.32 31.18
N ILE A 89 2.48 2.69 30.66
CA ILE A 89 1.72 3.87 31.08
C ILE A 89 0.32 3.41 31.49
N ASP A 90 -0.17 3.95 32.59
CA ASP A 90 -1.55 3.73 33.04
C ASP A 90 -2.52 4.39 32.05
N PRO A 91 -3.48 3.63 31.48
CA PRO A 91 -4.44 4.16 30.52
C PRO A 91 -5.36 5.24 31.07
N THR A 92 -5.56 5.29 32.40
CA THR A 92 -6.45 6.23 33.07
C THR A 92 -5.70 7.43 33.66
N ASP A 93 -4.43 7.25 34.04
CA ASP A 93 -3.56 8.28 34.57
C ASP A 93 -2.17 8.26 33.89
N PRO A 94 -1.97 9.04 32.83
CA PRO A 94 -0.68 9.09 32.12
C PRO A 94 0.51 9.51 32.98
N THR A 95 0.30 10.10 34.18
CA THR A 95 1.38 10.44 35.10
C THR A 95 1.89 9.22 35.85
N ASN A 96 1.08 8.18 35.99
CA ASN A 96 1.44 6.90 36.55
C ASN A 96 2.09 6.03 35.45
N SER A 97 3.41 5.93 35.47
CA SER A 97 4.16 5.20 34.45
C SER A 97 5.34 4.45 35.08
N ARG A 98 5.72 3.35 34.45
CA ARG A 98 6.82 2.50 34.90
C ARG A 98 7.74 2.11 33.75
N THR A 99 9.05 2.27 33.95
CA THR A 99 10.05 1.70 33.02
C THR A 99 9.99 0.18 33.06
N VAL A 100 9.89 -0.44 31.89
CA VAL A 100 9.86 -1.89 31.71
C VAL A 100 11.02 -2.35 30.86
N SER A 101 11.44 -3.60 31.01
CA SER A 101 12.53 -4.13 30.21
C SER A 101 12.09 -4.41 28.77
N MET A 102 12.98 -4.21 27.79
CA MET A 102 12.73 -4.62 26.42
C MET A 102 12.50 -6.14 26.30
N THR A 103 13.01 -6.92 27.26
CA THR A 103 12.77 -8.36 27.32
C THR A 103 11.32 -8.68 27.65
N ASP A 104 10.71 -7.95 28.58
CA ASP A 104 9.30 -8.15 28.95
C ASP A 104 8.38 -7.74 27.79
N VAL A 105 8.71 -6.64 27.11
CA VAL A 105 8.01 -6.23 25.88
C VAL A 105 8.11 -7.33 24.81
N ALA A 106 9.30 -7.89 24.57
CA ALA A 106 9.52 -8.94 23.58
C ALA A 106 8.88 -10.29 23.94
N ARG A 107 8.62 -10.53 25.25
CA ARG A 107 7.84 -11.70 25.69
C ARG A 107 6.34 -11.52 25.45
N ALA A 108 5.84 -10.29 25.62
CA ALA A 108 4.43 -10.00 25.40
C ALA A 108 4.11 -9.83 23.90
N ILE A 109 4.98 -9.17 23.16
CA ILE A 109 4.78 -8.82 21.74
C ILE A 109 5.88 -9.45 20.90
N ARG A 110 5.52 -10.41 20.06
CA ARG A 110 6.44 -10.96 19.06
C ARG A 110 6.21 -10.29 17.72
N VAL A 111 7.29 -9.98 17.01
CA VAL A 111 7.26 -9.38 15.68
C VAL A 111 8.11 -10.20 14.72
N ASP A 112 7.52 -10.64 13.62
CA ASP A 112 8.21 -11.36 12.55
C ASP A 112 7.88 -10.73 11.18
N PHE A 113 8.77 -10.95 10.19
CA PHE A 113 8.69 -10.33 8.87
C PHE A 113 8.78 -11.36 7.76
N VAL A 114 7.89 -11.25 6.78
CA VAL A 114 8.02 -11.87 5.46
C VAL A 114 8.41 -10.77 4.49
N LYS A 115 9.71 -10.64 4.20
CA LYS A 115 10.27 -9.53 3.42
C LYS A 115 9.90 -9.59 1.94
N ALA A 116 9.85 -8.43 1.26
CA ALA A 116 9.58 -8.30 -0.18
C ALA A 116 10.68 -8.98 -1.01
N GLN A 117 11.96 -8.70 -0.69
CA GLN A 117 13.10 -9.35 -1.34
C GLN A 117 13.30 -10.75 -0.78
N ARG A 118 12.92 -11.77 -1.56
CA ARG A 118 12.96 -13.18 -1.16
C ARG A 118 14.05 -13.97 -1.86
N GLY A 119 14.97 -13.29 -2.60
CA GLY A 119 16.11 -13.92 -3.28
C GLY A 119 15.71 -14.98 -4.31
N LEU A 120 14.52 -14.83 -4.93
CA LEU A 120 14.00 -15.79 -5.90
C LEU A 120 14.72 -15.71 -7.26
N ASP A 121 15.40 -14.58 -7.54
CA ASP A 121 15.99 -14.23 -8.83
C ASP A 121 17.54 -14.24 -8.84
N ASP A 122 18.22 -14.51 -7.71
CA ASP A 122 19.68 -14.50 -7.64
C ASP A 122 20.28 -15.74 -8.32
N GLU A 123 20.53 -15.63 -9.62
CA GLU A 123 21.27 -16.65 -10.40
C GLU A 123 22.74 -16.83 -9.99
N LYS A 124 23.33 -15.88 -9.25
CA LYS A 124 24.79 -15.87 -8.94
C LYS A 124 25.17 -16.62 -7.65
N GLU A 125 24.31 -16.68 -6.69
CA GLU A 125 24.39 -17.69 -5.64
C GLU A 125 23.37 -18.76 -6.04
N ARG A 126 23.80 -20.06 -6.13
CA ARG A 126 22.80 -21.15 -6.13
C ARG A 126 21.78 -20.74 -5.07
N PRO A 127 20.49 -20.56 -5.39
CA PRO A 127 19.51 -20.26 -4.37
C PRO A 127 19.61 -21.43 -3.39
N LYS A 128 20.43 -21.22 -2.36
CA LYS A 128 20.57 -22.17 -1.26
C LYS A 128 19.22 -22.15 -0.63
N ASP A 129 18.45 -23.07 -1.06
CA ASP A 129 17.06 -23.32 -0.86
C ASP A 129 16.54 -22.55 0.34
N GLN A 130 15.98 -21.36 0.13
CA GLN A 130 15.30 -20.64 1.20
C GLN A 130 14.21 -21.54 1.78
N ILE A 131 13.60 -22.35 0.93
CA ILE A 131 12.67 -23.42 1.31
C ILE A 131 13.37 -24.47 2.18
N GLY A 132 14.59 -24.89 1.82
CA GLY A 132 15.38 -25.78 2.64
C GLY A 132 15.64 -25.23 4.05
N LYS A 133 15.93 -23.94 4.18
CA LYS A 133 16.09 -23.27 5.50
C LYS A 133 14.80 -23.24 6.32
N ILE A 134 13.66 -23.02 5.66
CA ILE A 134 12.36 -23.05 6.33
C ILE A 134 12.05 -24.48 6.79
N LEU A 135 12.33 -25.50 5.96
CA LEU A 135 12.16 -26.90 6.32
C LEU A 135 13.09 -27.30 7.46
N GLU A 136 14.34 -26.82 7.48
CA GLU A 136 15.26 -26.99 8.60
C GLU A 136 14.67 -26.38 9.88
N SER A 137 14.16 -25.15 9.83
CA SER A 137 13.52 -24.48 10.97
C SER A 137 12.32 -25.28 11.48
N LEU A 138 11.45 -25.75 10.60
CA LEU A 138 10.32 -26.59 10.95
C LEU A 138 10.74 -27.90 11.60
N PHE A 139 11.76 -28.55 11.08
CA PHE A 139 12.33 -29.77 11.66
C PHE A 139 12.89 -29.54 13.05
N MET A 140 13.63 -28.44 13.25
CA MET A 140 14.23 -28.09 14.55
C MET A 140 13.18 -27.80 15.62
N VAL A 141 12.09 -27.15 15.23
CA VAL A 141 10.94 -26.91 16.14
C VAL A 141 10.26 -28.23 16.46
N ALA A 142 10.02 -29.08 15.45
CA ALA A 142 9.41 -30.38 15.61
C ALA A 142 10.24 -31.33 16.50
N ALA A 143 11.55 -31.33 16.34
CA ALA A 143 12.45 -32.16 17.16
C ALA A 143 12.40 -31.78 18.65
N LYS A 144 12.17 -30.50 18.98
CA LYS A 144 12.10 -29.98 20.35
C LYS A 144 10.71 -30.05 20.97
N SER A 145 9.63 -30.22 20.19
CA SER A 145 8.26 -30.27 20.72
C SER A 145 7.92 -31.66 21.23
N ASP A 146 7.09 -31.72 22.30
CA ASP A 146 6.59 -32.99 22.88
C ASP A 146 5.10 -33.22 22.55
N ASP A 147 4.61 -32.62 21.47
CA ASP A 147 3.18 -32.56 21.15
C ASP A 147 2.61 -33.79 20.42
N GLY A 148 3.40 -34.85 20.22
CA GLY A 148 2.96 -36.06 19.49
C GLY A 148 2.55 -35.81 18.03
N SER A 149 2.83 -34.64 17.49
CA SER A 149 2.41 -34.22 16.15
C SER A 149 3.05 -35.08 15.04
N PHE A 150 2.42 -35.06 13.85
CA PHE A 150 2.98 -35.67 12.66
C PHE A 150 4.43 -35.22 12.39
N LEU A 151 4.72 -33.94 12.64
CA LEU A 151 6.08 -33.39 12.45
C LEU A 151 7.08 -33.96 13.47
N LYS A 152 6.67 -34.20 14.72
CA LYS A 152 7.53 -34.86 15.72
C LYS A 152 7.83 -36.29 15.29
N THR A 153 6.81 -37.02 14.86
CA THR A 153 6.97 -38.37 14.32
C THR A 153 7.90 -38.39 13.11
N PHE A 154 7.75 -37.42 12.21
CA PHE A 154 8.63 -37.24 11.05
C PHE A 154 10.07 -36.93 11.49
N ALA A 155 10.27 -36.02 12.44
CA ALA A 155 11.61 -35.67 12.94
C ALA A 155 12.30 -36.89 13.55
N ASN A 156 11.63 -37.62 14.44
CA ASN A 156 12.18 -38.84 15.08
C ASN A 156 12.54 -39.92 14.05
N ARG A 157 11.66 -40.18 13.05
CA ARG A 157 11.95 -41.15 12.00
C ARG A 157 13.13 -40.74 11.13
N THR A 158 13.26 -39.44 10.86
CA THR A 158 14.39 -38.93 10.05
C THR A 158 15.71 -39.06 10.82
N GLU A 159 15.72 -38.74 12.13
CA GLU A 159 16.89 -38.91 12.96
C GLU A 159 17.32 -40.39 13.05
N SER A 160 16.39 -41.31 13.34
CA SER A 160 16.67 -42.73 13.38
C SER A 160 17.20 -43.28 12.06
N ALA A 161 16.62 -42.86 10.91
CA ALA A 161 17.13 -43.28 9.60
C ALA A 161 18.53 -42.74 9.31
N LEU A 162 18.86 -41.53 9.75
CA LEU A 162 20.19 -40.96 9.60
C LEU A 162 21.22 -41.66 10.51
N GLU A 163 20.84 -42.04 11.74
CA GLU A 163 21.70 -42.82 12.62
C GLU A 163 22.07 -44.17 12.00
N GLU A 164 21.11 -44.90 11.42
CA GLU A 164 21.34 -46.15 10.71
C GLU A 164 22.34 -45.96 9.54
N ILE A 165 22.16 -44.87 8.75
CA ILE A 165 23.10 -44.57 7.63
C ILE A 165 24.49 -44.25 8.16
N VAL A 166 24.61 -43.47 9.23
CA VAL A 166 25.90 -43.13 9.86
C VAL A 166 26.61 -44.39 10.39
N GLU A 167 25.87 -45.26 11.04
CA GLU A 167 26.42 -46.53 11.57
C GLU A 167 26.92 -47.44 10.43
N SER A 168 26.11 -47.60 9.37
CA SER A 168 26.47 -48.34 8.18
C SER A 168 27.73 -47.77 7.49
N LEU A 169 27.79 -46.43 7.36
CA LEU A 169 28.94 -45.75 6.75
C LEU A 169 30.22 -45.92 7.59
N ASN A 170 30.12 -45.77 8.90
CA ASN A 170 31.23 -45.97 9.80
C ASN A 170 31.77 -47.42 9.73
N HIS A 171 30.88 -48.41 9.70
CA HIS A 171 31.24 -49.80 9.54
C HIS A 171 31.99 -50.06 8.22
N HIS A 172 31.52 -49.47 7.11
CA HIS A 172 32.22 -49.60 5.81
C HIS A 172 33.59 -48.91 5.83
N LEU A 173 33.74 -47.77 6.46
CA LEU A 173 35.00 -47.05 6.61
C LEU A 173 35.97 -47.83 7.49
N GLU A 174 35.55 -48.42 8.60
CA GLU A 174 36.35 -49.27 9.46
C GLU A 174 36.88 -50.50 8.67
N ASN A 175 36.01 -51.14 7.89
CA ASN A 175 36.40 -52.27 7.00
C ASN A 175 37.40 -51.85 5.92
N MET A 176 37.27 -50.65 5.36
CA MET A 176 38.24 -50.11 4.42
C MET A 176 39.58 -49.86 5.10
N TYR A 177 39.59 -49.23 6.26
CA TYR A 177 40.82 -48.96 7.02
C TYR A 177 41.51 -50.24 7.48
N SER A 178 40.79 -51.24 7.96
CA SER A 178 41.35 -52.53 8.36
C SER A 178 42.08 -53.24 7.22
N LYS A 179 41.61 -53.08 5.98
CA LYS A 179 42.28 -53.60 4.79
C LYS A 179 43.51 -52.80 4.38
N MET A 180 43.56 -51.51 4.67
CA MET A 180 44.69 -50.62 4.36
C MET A 180 45.77 -50.63 5.46
N ALA A 181 45.43 -50.95 6.68
CA ALA A 181 46.33 -50.92 7.82
C ALA A 181 47.66 -51.72 7.62
N PRO A 182 47.60 -52.94 7.08
CA PRO A 182 48.87 -53.70 6.82
C PRO A 182 49.79 -52.97 5.86
N THR A 183 49.26 -52.37 4.80
CA THR A 183 50.04 -51.64 3.82
C THR A 183 50.67 -50.36 4.41
N VAL A 184 49.94 -49.66 5.29
CA VAL A 184 50.46 -48.47 5.99
C VAL A 184 51.57 -48.85 6.99
N GLU A 185 51.50 -50.02 7.62
CA GLU A 185 52.56 -50.54 8.49
C GLU A 185 53.83 -50.86 7.71
N GLU A 186 53.75 -51.42 6.49
CA GLU A 186 54.89 -51.69 5.60
C GLU A 186 55.66 -50.43 5.20
N PHE A 187 55.03 -49.28 5.15
CA PHE A 187 55.70 -47.99 4.90
C PHE A 187 56.51 -47.46 6.09
N GLY A 188 56.54 -48.17 7.22
CA GLY A 188 57.47 -47.91 8.33
C GLY A 188 57.27 -46.55 9.03
N TYR A 189 56.12 -46.01 9.05
CA TYR A 189 55.86 -44.72 9.69
C TYR A 189 55.97 -44.83 11.22
N PRO A 190 56.96 -44.18 11.85
CA PRO A 190 57.23 -44.36 13.29
C PRO A 190 56.03 -43.92 14.11
N GLY A 191 55.49 -44.82 14.89
CA GLY A 191 54.38 -44.53 15.86
C GLY A 191 52.98 -44.93 15.40
N LEU A 192 52.79 -45.54 14.21
CA LEU A 192 51.48 -46.04 13.77
C LEU A 192 51.16 -47.46 14.25
N GLY A 193 52.16 -48.25 14.65
CA GLY A 193 52.02 -49.68 15.00
C GLY A 193 51.20 -49.98 16.25
N ASN A 194 50.72 -48.97 17.03
CA ASN A 194 49.95 -49.17 18.24
C ASN A 194 48.73 -48.24 18.36
N ARG A 195 48.29 -47.61 17.28
CA ARG A 195 47.09 -46.73 17.32
C ARG A 195 46.04 -47.24 16.36
N ASN A 196 44.96 -47.78 16.90
CA ASN A 196 43.77 -48.05 16.13
C ASN A 196 43.16 -46.70 15.68
N PHE A 197 43.29 -46.36 14.40
CA PHE A 197 42.59 -45.24 13.81
C PHE A 197 41.13 -45.62 13.67
N ALA A 198 40.25 -44.85 14.32
CA ALA A 198 38.81 -44.92 14.12
C ALA A 198 38.35 -43.71 13.32
N THR A 199 37.71 -43.94 12.22
CA THR A 199 36.97 -42.89 11.49
C THR A 199 35.58 -42.78 12.06
N ARG A 200 35.14 -41.55 12.35
CA ARG A 200 33.80 -41.28 12.80
C ARG A 200 33.16 -40.23 11.86
N THR A 201 32.17 -40.66 11.12
CA THR A 201 31.36 -39.76 10.30
C THR A 201 30.19 -39.29 11.12
N THR A 202 29.88 -38.01 11.03
CA THR A 202 28.68 -37.43 11.59
C THR A 202 27.91 -36.77 10.46
N LEU A 203 26.63 -37.08 10.31
CA LEU A 203 25.71 -36.39 9.41
C LEU A 203 24.95 -35.36 10.20
N ASP A 204 24.95 -34.12 9.71
CA ASP A 204 24.18 -33.03 10.30
C ASP A 204 22.83 -32.91 9.57
N THR A 205 21.74 -33.32 10.25
CA THR A 205 20.37 -33.28 9.72
C THR A 205 19.99 -31.88 9.23
N LYS A 206 20.49 -30.84 9.92
CA LYS A 206 20.22 -29.45 9.55
C LYS A 206 20.80 -29.13 8.19
N ARG A 207 22.07 -29.48 7.96
CA ARG A 207 22.76 -29.27 6.68
C ARG A 207 22.15 -30.10 5.55
N LEU A 208 21.63 -31.28 5.86
CA LEU A 208 20.91 -32.08 4.86
C LEU A 208 19.63 -31.40 4.42
N LEU A 209 18.83 -30.92 5.36
CA LEU A 209 17.57 -30.24 5.05
C LEU A 209 17.80 -28.89 4.36
N SER A 210 18.75 -28.08 4.86
CA SER A 210 18.99 -26.74 4.31
C SER A 210 19.70 -26.70 2.97
N ASN A 211 20.57 -27.68 2.67
CA ASN A 211 21.42 -27.63 1.48
C ASN A 211 21.06 -28.66 0.40
N PHE A 212 20.34 -29.73 0.76
CA PHE A 212 20.12 -30.87 -0.13
C PHE A 212 18.63 -31.22 -0.32
N THR A 213 17.71 -30.52 0.33
CA THR A 213 16.28 -30.73 0.14
C THR A 213 15.74 -29.70 -0.85
N SER A 214 15.10 -30.18 -1.91
CA SER A 214 14.46 -29.33 -2.92
C SER A 214 13.02 -29.79 -3.15
N ILE A 215 12.14 -28.84 -3.46
CA ILE A 215 10.77 -29.16 -3.87
C ILE A 215 10.78 -29.54 -5.33
N ARG A 216 10.08 -30.65 -5.64
CA ARG A 216 9.87 -31.11 -7.00
C ARG A 216 8.38 -31.13 -7.32
N TYR A 217 8.05 -30.82 -8.55
CA TYR A 217 6.67 -30.78 -9.06
C TYR A 217 6.41 -31.94 -10.01
N PRO A 218 5.24 -32.58 -9.95
CA PRO A 218 4.90 -33.63 -10.90
C PRO A 218 4.73 -33.04 -12.31
N GLY A 219 5.53 -33.53 -13.23
CA GLY A 219 5.47 -33.21 -14.65
C GLY A 219 4.74 -34.29 -15.47
N ALA A 220 4.58 -34.05 -16.75
CA ALA A 220 3.98 -35.00 -17.67
C ALA A 220 4.79 -36.31 -17.73
N GLY A 221 4.13 -37.47 -17.80
CA GLY A 221 4.80 -38.76 -17.92
C GLY A 221 5.50 -39.25 -16.66
N GLY A 222 5.20 -38.71 -15.47
CA GLY A 222 5.80 -39.12 -14.20
C GLY A 222 7.19 -38.54 -13.95
N VAL A 223 7.61 -37.56 -14.73
CA VAL A 223 8.88 -36.83 -14.52
C VAL A 223 8.69 -35.82 -13.40
N GLU A 224 9.63 -35.79 -12.46
CA GLU A 224 9.68 -34.78 -11.42
C GLU A 224 10.45 -33.56 -11.91
N LEU A 225 9.79 -32.41 -11.96
CA LEU A 225 10.37 -31.14 -12.38
C LEU A 225 10.99 -30.40 -11.17
N PRO A 226 12.20 -29.85 -11.28
CA PRO A 226 12.79 -29.05 -10.23
C PRO A 226 12.01 -27.74 -10.01
N GLU A 227 12.22 -27.11 -8.85
CA GLU A 227 11.54 -25.87 -8.44
C GLU A 227 11.66 -24.75 -9.48
N SER A 228 12.80 -24.68 -10.19
CA SER A 228 13.03 -23.67 -11.25
C SER A 228 12.03 -23.73 -12.42
N TYR A 229 11.33 -24.85 -12.59
CA TYR A 229 10.26 -24.99 -13.59
C TYR A 229 8.90 -24.48 -13.12
N SER A 230 8.75 -24.17 -11.84
CA SER A 230 7.55 -23.50 -11.32
C SER A 230 7.64 -22.00 -11.55
N GLY A 231 6.53 -21.37 -11.92
CA GLY A 231 6.47 -19.91 -12.07
C GLY A 231 6.80 -19.19 -10.76
N LEU A 232 7.45 -18.03 -10.86
CA LEU A 232 7.87 -17.22 -9.71
C LEU A 232 6.74 -16.93 -8.72
N GLY A 233 5.52 -16.70 -9.21
CA GLY A 233 4.36 -16.46 -8.36
C GLY A 233 4.00 -17.66 -7.47
N SER A 234 4.01 -18.88 -8.02
CA SER A 234 3.73 -20.09 -7.24
C SER A 234 4.81 -20.34 -6.18
N ARG A 235 6.08 -20.11 -6.54
CA ARG A 235 7.22 -20.22 -5.62
C ARG A 235 7.11 -19.20 -4.49
N ASN A 236 6.79 -17.95 -4.83
CA ASN A 236 6.59 -16.88 -3.88
C ASN A 236 5.47 -17.21 -2.87
N LEU A 237 4.31 -17.62 -3.37
CA LEU A 237 3.18 -18.01 -2.53
C LEU A 237 3.54 -19.16 -1.59
N LEU A 238 4.17 -20.22 -2.12
CA LEU A 238 4.60 -21.37 -1.32
C LEU A 238 5.56 -20.94 -0.20
N MET A 239 6.52 -20.06 -0.52
CA MET A 239 7.49 -19.56 0.45
C MET A 239 6.83 -18.74 1.57
N ILE A 240 5.88 -17.86 1.21
CA ILE A 240 5.10 -17.12 2.21
C ILE A 240 4.37 -18.09 3.13
N LEU A 241 3.64 -19.07 2.57
CA LEU A 241 2.84 -20.02 3.36
C LEU A 241 3.69 -20.90 4.27
N LEU A 242 4.84 -21.40 3.79
CA LEU A 242 5.76 -22.17 4.60
C LEU A 242 6.39 -21.32 5.72
N THR A 243 6.72 -20.06 5.43
CA THR A 243 7.23 -19.13 6.44
C THR A 243 6.19 -18.87 7.53
N LEU A 244 4.94 -18.61 7.15
CA LEU A 244 3.84 -18.41 8.10
C LEU A 244 3.59 -19.67 8.93
N PHE A 245 3.67 -20.84 8.32
CA PHE A 245 3.56 -22.11 9.03
C PHE A 245 4.71 -22.31 10.02
N SER A 246 5.95 -21.96 9.65
CA SER A 246 7.11 -21.97 10.53
C SER A 246 6.89 -21.06 11.76
N TYR A 247 6.40 -19.84 11.55
CA TYR A 247 6.09 -18.91 12.65
C TYR A 247 5.01 -19.43 13.59
N TYR A 248 3.96 -20.04 13.03
CA TYR A 248 2.95 -20.71 13.84
C TYR A 248 3.54 -21.84 14.69
N ARG A 249 4.34 -22.72 14.10
CA ARG A 249 4.95 -23.86 14.82
C ARG A 249 5.90 -23.40 15.92
N GLU A 250 6.69 -22.37 15.65
CA GLU A 250 7.55 -21.78 16.67
C GLU A 250 6.74 -21.14 17.80
N TYR A 251 5.62 -20.45 17.49
CA TYR A 251 4.70 -19.93 18.48
C TYR A 251 4.10 -21.07 19.32
N ALA A 252 3.60 -22.11 18.69
CA ALA A 252 2.95 -23.24 19.35
C ALA A 252 3.89 -24.04 20.25
N SER A 253 5.19 -24.15 19.90
CA SER A 253 6.20 -24.88 20.67
C SER A 253 6.68 -24.15 21.93
N ARG A 254 6.29 -22.89 22.15
CA ARG A 254 6.71 -22.12 23.32
C ARG A 254 5.84 -22.46 24.51
N GLY A 255 6.45 -22.82 25.64
CA GLY A 255 5.74 -23.03 26.92
C GLY A 255 5.11 -21.74 27.42
N ASN A 256 5.75 -20.59 27.22
CA ASN A 256 5.23 -19.27 27.57
C ASN A 256 5.02 -18.47 26.26
N LYS A 257 3.76 -18.39 25.81
CA LYS A 257 3.37 -17.80 24.53
C LYS A 257 3.30 -16.27 24.61
N PRO A 258 3.72 -15.54 23.56
CA PRO A 258 3.49 -14.10 23.50
C PRO A 258 1.99 -13.80 23.43
N CYS A 259 1.59 -12.67 24.04
CA CYS A 259 0.19 -12.22 24.07
C CYS A 259 -0.32 -11.87 22.66
N VAL A 260 0.58 -11.34 21.83
CA VAL A 260 0.29 -11.05 20.43
C VAL A 260 1.51 -11.38 19.55
N HIS A 261 1.22 -11.89 18.36
CA HIS A 261 2.22 -12.12 17.31
C HIS A 261 1.90 -11.23 16.10
N LEU A 262 2.68 -10.17 15.91
CA LEU A 262 2.58 -9.28 14.75
C LEU A 262 3.42 -9.84 13.62
N ILE A 263 2.81 -10.08 12.48
CA ILE A 263 3.49 -10.62 11.30
C ILE A 263 3.33 -9.63 10.15
N PHE A 264 4.44 -9.01 9.77
CA PHE A 264 4.51 -8.10 8.63
C PHE A 264 4.79 -8.90 7.36
N ILE A 265 3.95 -8.73 6.35
CA ILE A 265 4.10 -9.36 5.03
C ILE A 265 4.30 -8.23 4.03
N GLU A 266 5.53 -8.08 3.53
CA GLU A 266 5.89 -7.02 2.61
C GLU A 266 5.59 -7.46 1.18
N GLU A 267 4.82 -6.63 0.47
CA GLU A 267 4.52 -6.73 -0.96
C GLU A 267 4.28 -8.18 -1.44
N PRO A 268 3.27 -8.89 -0.89
CA PRO A 268 3.01 -10.28 -1.27
C PRO A 268 2.62 -10.44 -2.73
N GLU A 269 2.20 -9.35 -3.39
CA GLU A 269 1.84 -9.31 -4.80
C GLU A 269 3.01 -9.55 -5.76
N ALA A 270 4.25 -9.43 -5.32
CA ALA A 270 5.41 -9.62 -6.16
C ALA A 270 5.32 -10.96 -6.92
N HIS A 271 5.31 -10.89 -8.25
CA HIS A 271 5.15 -12.02 -9.17
C HIS A 271 3.80 -12.77 -9.12
N LEU A 272 2.82 -12.34 -8.31
CA LEU A 272 1.49 -12.96 -8.28
C LEU A 272 0.57 -12.39 -9.36
N HIS A 273 -0.13 -13.29 -10.06
CA HIS A 273 -1.21 -12.88 -10.94
C HIS A 273 -2.33 -12.19 -10.13
N PRO A 274 -3.00 -11.13 -10.64
CA PRO A 274 -4.03 -10.38 -9.94
C PRO A 274 -5.07 -11.24 -9.21
N GLN A 275 -5.59 -12.28 -9.85
CA GLN A 275 -6.55 -13.21 -9.22
C GLN A 275 -5.96 -13.95 -8.00
N MET A 276 -4.66 -14.26 -8.04
CA MET A 276 -3.99 -14.89 -6.90
C MET A 276 -3.80 -13.91 -5.75
N GLN A 277 -3.60 -12.62 -6.02
CA GLN A 277 -3.47 -11.57 -5.01
C GLN A 277 -4.76 -11.45 -4.19
N GLU A 278 -5.92 -11.39 -4.84
CA GLU A 278 -7.23 -11.36 -4.16
C GLU A 278 -7.48 -12.63 -3.34
N THR A 279 -7.16 -13.80 -3.93
CA THR A 279 -7.29 -15.08 -3.26
C THR A 279 -6.39 -15.17 -2.03
N PHE A 280 -5.15 -14.69 -2.14
CA PHE A 280 -4.18 -14.68 -1.04
C PHE A 280 -4.72 -13.90 0.17
N ILE A 281 -5.17 -12.67 -0.02
CA ILE A 281 -5.69 -11.84 1.08
C ILE A 281 -6.92 -12.46 1.72
N HIS A 282 -7.84 -13.00 0.91
CA HIS A 282 -9.00 -13.72 1.44
C HIS A 282 -8.58 -14.94 2.28
N GLN A 283 -7.65 -15.74 1.76
CA GLN A 283 -7.20 -16.96 2.42
C GLN A 283 -6.34 -16.67 3.66
N LEU A 284 -5.64 -15.54 3.71
CA LEU A 284 -4.85 -15.12 4.88
C LEU A 284 -5.73 -15.01 6.14
N GLY A 285 -6.94 -14.43 5.99
CA GLY A 285 -7.92 -14.38 7.08
C GLY A 285 -8.43 -15.75 7.53
N VAL A 286 -8.52 -16.72 6.58
CA VAL A 286 -8.92 -18.11 6.86
C VAL A 286 -7.75 -18.92 7.43
N PHE A 287 -6.52 -18.63 6.99
CA PHE A 287 -5.31 -19.32 7.42
C PHE A 287 -5.17 -19.32 8.95
N LYS A 288 -5.36 -18.17 9.59
CA LYS A 288 -5.33 -18.05 11.05
C LYS A 288 -6.31 -19.00 11.74
N LYS A 289 -7.49 -19.24 11.14
CA LYS A 289 -8.53 -20.11 11.72
C LYS A 289 -8.25 -21.61 11.54
N ARG A 290 -7.36 -21.99 10.63
CA ARG A 290 -6.98 -23.39 10.37
C ARG A 290 -5.93 -23.91 11.36
N PHE A 291 -5.28 -23.02 12.09
CA PHE A 291 -4.29 -23.33 13.11
C PHE A 291 -4.75 -22.66 14.40
N PRO A 292 -5.10 -23.35 15.41
CA PRO A 292 -4.80 -24.72 15.84
C PRO A 292 -5.85 -25.76 15.41
N ALA A 293 -5.50 -27.04 15.62
CA ALA A 293 -6.48 -28.13 15.56
C ALA A 293 -7.59 -27.87 16.60
N ALA A 294 -8.69 -27.65 16.07
CA ALA A 294 -10.08 -27.59 16.40
C ALA A 294 -10.60 -27.31 17.81
N ASP A 295 -10.11 -27.69 18.92
CA ASP A 295 -10.90 -27.67 20.18
C ASP A 295 -10.17 -27.14 21.43
N ASP A 296 -9.02 -26.51 21.27
CA ASP A 296 -8.20 -26.07 22.38
C ASP A 296 -8.03 -24.53 22.37
N ASP A 297 -8.87 -23.83 23.12
CA ASP A 297 -8.82 -22.36 23.25
C ASP A 297 -7.46 -21.88 23.83
N GLU A 298 -6.77 -22.72 24.59
CA GLU A 298 -5.45 -22.42 25.15
C GLU A 298 -4.35 -22.33 24.08
N ASN A 299 -4.55 -22.95 22.91
CA ASN A 299 -3.60 -23.00 21.82
C ASN A 299 -3.89 -22.02 20.68
N LYS A 300 -4.81 -21.10 20.85
CA LYS A 300 -5.18 -20.12 19.84
C LYS A 300 -3.99 -19.24 19.43
N TRP A 301 -3.65 -19.28 18.14
CA TRP A 301 -2.60 -18.41 17.59
C TRP A 301 -3.07 -16.95 17.52
N ASN A 302 -2.61 -16.14 18.46
CA ASN A 302 -2.98 -14.74 18.52
C ASN A 302 -2.11 -13.90 17.56
N ALA A 303 -2.20 -14.21 16.25
CA ALA A 303 -1.49 -13.50 15.20
C ALA A 303 -2.32 -12.35 14.63
N GLN A 304 -1.65 -11.23 14.32
CA GLN A 304 -2.16 -10.14 13.51
C GLN A 304 -1.27 -10.00 12.28
N PHE A 305 -1.87 -10.00 11.09
CA PHE A 305 -1.17 -9.81 9.84
C PHE A 305 -1.24 -8.34 9.41
N LEU A 306 -0.07 -7.77 9.14
CA LEU A 306 0.08 -6.43 8.57
C LEU A 306 0.69 -6.60 7.19
N VAL A 307 -0.03 -6.18 6.16
CA VAL A 307 0.38 -6.38 4.76
C VAL A 307 0.67 -5.02 4.16
N THR A 308 1.90 -4.82 3.66
CA THR A 308 2.21 -3.67 2.81
C THR A 308 1.95 -4.03 1.36
N THR A 309 1.39 -3.12 0.59
CA THR A 309 1.04 -3.41 -0.81
C THR A 309 0.97 -2.16 -1.67
N HIS A 310 1.33 -2.32 -2.94
CA HIS A 310 1.06 -1.39 -4.04
C HIS A 310 -0.03 -1.92 -4.98
N SER A 311 -0.73 -2.99 -4.60
CA SER A 311 -1.75 -3.62 -5.42
C SER A 311 -3.15 -3.11 -5.12
N ALA A 312 -3.81 -2.57 -6.14
CA ALA A 312 -5.23 -2.24 -6.11
C ALA A 312 -6.10 -3.47 -5.80
N HIS A 313 -5.71 -4.68 -6.24
CA HIS A 313 -6.44 -5.92 -5.98
C HIS A 313 -6.40 -6.32 -4.51
N ILE A 314 -5.25 -6.17 -3.86
CA ILE A 314 -5.10 -6.42 -2.43
C ILE A 314 -5.90 -5.41 -1.62
N ALA A 315 -5.76 -4.11 -1.92
CA ALA A 315 -6.47 -3.05 -1.24
C ALA A 315 -7.99 -3.23 -1.33
N ASN A 316 -8.52 -3.52 -2.52
CA ASN A 316 -9.93 -3.79 -2.74
C ASN A 316 -10.46 -4.95 -1.87
N ARG A 317 -9.68 -6.02 -1.78
CA ARG A 317 -10.13 -7.22 -1.07
C ARG A 317 -10.01 -7.11 0.46
N ALA A 318 -9.09 -6.28 0.95
CA ALA A 318 -8.86 -6.10 2.39
C ALA A 318 -10.05 -5.48 3.13
N GLY A 319 -10.83 -4.64 2.45
CA GLY A 319 -11.94 -3.89 3.03
C GLY A 319 -11.50 -2.59 3.71
N PHE A 320 -12.34 -1.59 3.59
CA PHE A 320 -12.06 -0.20 3.98
C PHE A 320 -11.53 -0.03 5.42
N PRO A 321 -12.13 -0.67 6.45
CA PRO A 321 -11.66 -0.50 7.83
C PRO A 321 -10.25 -1.07 8.10
N ALA A 322 -9.77 -1.98 7.26
CA ALA A 322 -8.46 -2.58 7.43
C ALA A 322 -7.33 -1.75 6.82
N ILE A 323 -7.65 -0.76 5.97
CA ILE A 323 -6.65 -0.01 5.22
C ILE A 323 -6.07 1.11 6.08
N ARG A 324 -4.75 1.23 6.04
CA ARG A 324 -3.96 2.35 6.54
C ARG A 324 -3.22 2.96 5.36
N TYR A 325 -3.58 4.18 5.00
CA TYR A 325 -3.02 4.89 3.85
C TYR A 325 -1.84 5.75 4.28
N PHE A 326 -0.69 5.52 3.67
CA PHE A 326 0.51 6.31 3.89
C PHE A 326 0.59 7.43 2.87
N ARG A 327 0.52 8.67 3.33
CA ARG A 327 0.64 9.87 2.49
C ARG A 327 1.96 10.56 2.78
N LEU A 328 2.69 10.91 1.73
CA LEU A 328 3.83 11.80 1.82
C LEU A 328 3.34 13.25 1.95
N ASN A 329 3.92 13.98 2.89
CA ASN A 329 3.72 15.42 3.05
C ASN A 329 5.04 16.10 2.74
N GLU A 330 5.04 16.97 1.74
CA GLU A 330 6.14 17.88 1.49
C GLU A 330 5.99 19.09 2.44
N SER A 331 7.04 19.47 3.12
CA SER A 331 7.01 20.65 3.99
C SER A 331 7.12 21.90 3.13
N ALA A 332 6.15 22.81 3.25
CA ALA A 332 6.17 24.11 2.56
C ALA A 332 7.34 25.01 2.99
N GLU A 333 7.87 24.83 4.20
CA GLU A 333 8.96 25.63 4.76
C GLU A 333 10.36 25.11 4.43
N ASN A 334 10.49 23.80 4.17
CA ASN A 334 11.74 23.14 3.81
C ASN A 334 11.47 22.11 2.72
N GLN A 335 11.73 22.44 1.47
CA GLN A 335 11.58 21.52 0.33
C GLN A 335 12.39 20.20 0.45
N GLU A 336 13.23 20.09 1.48
CA GLU A 336 14.10 18.95 1.73
C GLU A 336 13.56 17.98 2.82
N ALA A 337 12.56 18.37 3.61
CA ALA A 337 12.03 17.54 4.69
C ALA A 337 10.74 16.85 4.29
N VAL A 338 10.83 15.60 3.84
CA VAL A 338 9.67 14.77 3.54
C VAL A 338 9.20 14.05 4.80
N SER A 339 7.92 14.19 5.14
CA SER A 339 7.30 13.45 6.23
C SER A 339 6.19 12.54 5.71
N SER A 340 5.85 11.50 6.47
CA SER A 340 4.73 10.61 6.12
C SER A 340 3.66 10.68 7.19
N THR A 341 2.40 10.78 6.75
CA THR A 341 1.24 10.66 7.63
C THR A 341 0.49 9.36 7.34
N VAL A 342 0.08 8.66 8.39
CA VAL A 342 -0.71 7.43 8.27
C VAL A 342 -2.18 7.76 8.53
N LEU A 343 -3.02 7.60 7.51
CA LEU A 343 -4.44 7.86 7.58
C LEU A 343 -5.23 6.56 7.81
N ASN A 344 -6.12 6.56 8.79
CA ASN A 344 -7.03 5.44 9.06
C ASN A 344 -8.33 5.61 8.27
N LEU A 345 -8.52 4.81 7.24
CA LEU A 345 -9.73 4.91 6.40
C LEU A 345 -11.03 4.61 7.18
N ALA A 346 -10.93 3.87 8.28
CA ALA A 346 -12.09 3.65 9.15
C ALA A 346 -12.60 4.94 9.82
N GLU A 347 -11.76 5.96 9.94
CA GLU A 347 -12.04 7.22 10.63
C GLU A 347 -12.32 8.39 9.67
N ALA A 348 -12.31 8.14 8.34
CA ALA A 348 -12.55 9.18 7.35
C ALA A 348 -13.88 9.91 7.58
N PRO A 349 -13.86 11.23 7.83
CA PRO A 349 -15.07 12.00 8.16
C PRO A 349 -15.95 12.21 6.92
N GLY A 350 -17.29 12.22 7.13
CA GLY A 350 -18.26 12.53 6.07
C GLY A 350 -18.34 11.51 4.93
N VAL A 351 -17.58 10.41 5.01
CA VAL A 351 -17.49 9.38 3.96
C VAL A 351 -18.56 8.32 4.18
N ASP A 352 -19.42 8.11 3.17
CA ASP A 352 -20.29 6.93 3.13
C ASP A 352 -19.46 5.69 2.78
N LYS A 353 -19.05 4.96 3.83
CA LYS A 353 -18.15 3.82 3.73
C LYS A 353 -18.74 2.65 2.95
N ASP A 354 -20.06 2.43 3.06
CA ASP A 354 -20.76 1.36 2.36
C ASP A 354 -20.88 1.66 0.87
N PHE A 355 -21.17 2.91 0.52
CA PHE A 355 -21.18 3.36 -0.87
C PHE A 355 -19.79 3.25 -1.49
N LEU A 356 -18.76 3.80 -0.85
CA LEU A 356 -17.40 3.76 -1.37
C LEU A 356 -16.85 2.34 -1.45
N HIS A 357 -17.09 1.51 -0.43
CA HIS A 357 -16.67 0.11 -0.47
C HIS A 357 -17.25 -0.62 -1.67
N LYS A 358 -18.55 -0.48 -1.92
CA LYS A 358 -19.21 -1.09 -3.08
C LYS A 358 -18.73 -0.49 -4.41
N TYR A 359 -18.48 0.82 -4.43
CA TYR A 359 -18.09 1.52 -5.65
C TYR A 359 -16.62 1.31 -6.01
N LEU A 360 -15.72 1.36 -5.02
CA LEU A 360 -14.28 1.16 -5.22
C LEU A 360 -13.92 -0.30 -5.47
N THR A 361 -14.68 -1.27 -4.93
CA THR A 361 -14.40 -2.70 -5.16
C THR A 361 -14.55 -3.11 -6.63
N LEU A 362 -15.34 -2.39 -7.42
CA LEU A 362 -15.64 -2.80 -8.79
C LEU A 362 -14.56 -2.41 -9.83
N THR A 363 -13.82 -1.30 -9.65
CA THR A 363 -12.87 -0.85 -10.69
C THR A 363 -11.76 0.13 -10.25
N ARG A 364 -11.67 0.61 -8.98
CA ARG A 364 -11.09 1.95 -8.77
C ARG A 364 -10.23 2.16 -7.51
N ALA A 365 -9.57 1.13 -7.01
CA ALA A 365 -8.54 1.28 -5.98
C ALA A 365 -7.27 1.99 -6.50
N ASP A 366 -7.24 2.32 -7.79
CA ASP A 366 -6.15 3.10 -8.38
C ASP A 366 -5.97 4.48 -7.74
N LEU A 367 -7.06 5.05 -7.16
CA LEU A 367 -6.99 6.31 -6.43
C LEU A 367 -6.03 6.28 -5.23
N PHE A 368 -5.83 5.11 -4.61
CA PHE A 368 -4.89 4.99 -3.50
C PHE A 368 -3.43 5.16 -3.91
N PHE A 369 -3.13 5.00 -5.20
CA PHE A 369 -1.77 5.01 -5.73
C PHE A 369 -1.52 6.16 -6.69
N ALA A 370 -2.57 6.96 -7.00
CA ALA A 370 -2.49 8.06 -7.94
C ALA A 370 -1.86 9.30 -7.30
N ASP A 371 -1.13 10.06 -8.09
CA ASP A 371 -0.66 11.39 -7.73
C ASP A 371 -1.78 12.42 -7.86
N LYS A 372 -2.64 12.24 -8.87
CA LYS A 372 -3.75 13.13 -9.21
C LYS A 372 -4.95 12.33 -9.70
N ALA A 373 -6.15 12.91 -9.58
CA ALA A 373 -7.37 12.30 -10.09
C ALA A 373 -8.13 13.20 -11.05
N ILE A 374 -8.77 12.59 -12.04
CA ILE A 374 -9.75 13.26 -12.91
C ILE A 374 -11.07 12.50 -12.80
N LEU A 375 -12.11 13.15 -12.28
CA LEU A 375 -13.46 12.61 -12.26
C LEU A 375 -14.20 13.07 -13.51
N VAL A 376 -14.81 12.13 -14.24
CA VAL A 376 -15.57 12.40 -15.46
C VAL A 376 -16.99 11.84 -15.35
N GLU A 377 -17.93 12.42 -16.09
CA GLU A 377 -19.34 11.99 -16.02
C GLU A 377 -19.59 10.63 -16.66
N GLY A 378 -18.97 10.38 -17.80
CA GLY A 378 -19.33 9.22 -18.59
C GLY A 378 -18.17 8.58 -19.36
N THR A 379 -18.54 7.51 -20.05
CA THR A 379 -17.58 6.71 -20.84
C THR A 379 -16.95 7.49 -22.00
N THR A 380 -17.66 8.47 -22.55
CA THR A 380 -17.16 9.31 -23.64
C THR A 380 -15.92 10.08 -23.20
N GLU A 381 -16.04 10.82 -22.10
CA GLU A 381 -14.94 11.58 -21.52
C GLU A 381 -13.82 10.65 -21.05
N ARG A 382 -14.16 9.54 -20.42
CA ARG A 382 -13.16 8.56 -19.97
C ARG A 382 -12.28 8.03 -21.10
N ILE A 383 -12.84 7.84 -22.29
CA ILE A 383 -12.08 7.41 -23.47
C ILE A 383 -11.29 8.57 -24.06
N PHE A 384 -11.85 9.79 -24.03
CA PHE A 384 -11.27 10.96 -24.67
C PHE A 384 -10.14 11.61 -23.86
N ILE A 385 -10.28 11.71 -22.53
CA ILE A 385 -9.34 12.44 -21.66
C ILE A 385 -7.88 11.95 -21.77
N PRO A 386 -7.57 10.63 -21.88
CA PRO A 386 -6.19 10.19 -22.12
C PRO A 386 -5.59 10.78 -23.41
N ALA A 387 -6.37 10.87 -24.49
CA ALA A 387 -5.92 11.48 -25.73
C ALA A 387 -5.76 13.01 -25.59
N ALA A 388 -6.64 13.65 -24.84
CA ALA A 388 -6.52 15.08 -24.53
C ALA A 388 -5.27 15.39 -23.70
N ILE A 389 -4.91 14.54 -22.74
CA ILE A 389 -3.67 14.68 -21.95
C ILE A 389 -2.45 14.54 -22.87
N ALA A 390 -2.43 13.55 -23.75
CA ALA A 390 -1.33 13.36 -24.69
C ALA A 390 -1.14 14.57 -25.62
N GLU A 391 -2.22 15.10 -26.19
CA GLU A 391 -2.20 16.30 -27.05
C GLU A 391 -1.78 17.55 -26.25
N PHE A 392 -2.26 17.67 -25.01
CA PHE A 392 -1.88 18.76 -24.10
C PHE A 392 -0.38 18.76 -23.81
N ASP A 393 0.17 17.59 -23.50
CA ASP A 393 1.60 17.42 -23.20
C ASP A 393 2.48 17.67 -24.44
N GLU A 394 2.09 17.21 -25.63
CA GLU A 394 2.83 17.46 -26.86
C GLU A 394 2.95 18.98 -27.16
N ASN A 395 1.88 19.71 -26.90
CA ASN A 395 1.88 21.17 -27.07
C ASN A 395 2.69 21.87 -25.96
N GLY A 396 2.70 21.34 -24.73
CA GLY A 396 3.47 21.84 -23.58
C GLY A 396 4.97 21.56 -23.68
N GLN A 397 5.38 20.37 -24.15
CA GLN A 397 6.78 19.97 -24.28
C GLN A 397 7.59 20.88 -25.21
N LYS A 398 6.93 21.49 -26.21
CA LYS A 398 7.56 22.50 -27.05
C LYS A 398 8.11 23.70 -26.26
N ASN A 399 7.64 23.89 -25.04
CA ASN A 399 8.03 24.98 -24.14
C ASN A 399 8.85 24.50 -22.92
N GLY A 400 9.20 23.22 -22.83
CA GLY A 400 9.97 22.66 -21.70
C GLY A 400 9.18 22.54 -20.39
N ALA A 401 7.85 22.53 -20.44
CA ALA A 401 6.99 22.39 -19.27
C ALA A 401 6.95 20.95 -18.74
N ALA A 402 6.52 20.78 -17.48
CA ALA A 402 6.22 19.48 -16.90
C ALA A 402 5.08 18.79 -17.66
N SER A 403 4.99 17.46 -17.59
CA SER A 403 4.04 16.63 -18.33
C SER A 403 3.10 15.91 -17.36
N LEU A 404 1.80 15.89 -17.65
CA LEU A 404 0.83 15.08 -16.92
C LEU A 404 1.03 13.59 -17.16
N SER A 405 1.50 13.19 -18.34
CA SER A 405 1.80 11.79 -18.66
C SER A 405 2.99 11.23 -17.87
N SER A 406 3.82 12.07 -17.24
CA SER A 406 4.89 11.64 -16.34
C SER A 406 4.43 11.38 -14.91
N GLN A 407 3.16 11.65 -14.60
CA GLN A 407 2.53 11.48 -13.30
C GLN A 407 1.46 10.39 -13.37
N TYR A 408 1.18 9.75 -12.26
CA TYR A 408 0.10 8.77 -12.23
C TYR A 408 -1.25 9.49 -12.04
N VAL A 409 -1.93 9.77 -13.14
CA VAL A 409 -3.26 10.39 -13.15
C VAL A 409 -4.34 9.32 -13.25
N SER A 410 -5.15 9.15 -12.22
CA SER A 410 -6.29 8.23 -12.22
C SER A 410 -7.52 8.90 -12.83
N ILE A 411 -8.10 8.32 -13.88
CA ILE A 411 -9.31 8.83 -14.53
C ILE A 411 -10.51 7.97 -14.14
N MET A 412 -11.45 8.56 -13.43
CA MET A 412 -12.58 7.85 -12.84
C MET A 412 -13.92 8.36 -13.41
N GLU A 413 -14.72 7.44 -13.97
CA GLU A 413 -16.11 7.68 -14.37
C GLU A 413 -17.01 7.58 -13.12
N VAL A 414 -17.70 8.65 -12.76
CA VAL A 414 -18.51 8.73 -11.52
C VAL A 414 -20.01 8.89 -11.79
N GLY A 415 -20.41 9.15 -13.04
CA GLY A 415 -21.77 9.51 -13.39
C GLY A 415 -22.13 10.93 -12.89
N GLY A 416 -22.68 11.78 -13.76
CA GLY A 416 -22.82 13.22 -13.52
C GLY A 416 -23.46 13.67 -12.22
N ALA A 417 -24.35 12.87 -11.65
CA ALA A 417 -25.05 13.23 -10.41
C ALA A 417 -24.27 12.87 -9.13
N TYR A 418 -23.18 12.08 -9.19
CA TYR A 418 -22.60 11.44 -8.03
C TYR A 418 -21.18 11.88 -7.67
N ALA A 419 -20.56 12.76 -8.45
CA ALA A 419 -19.19 13.23 -8.18
C ALA A 419 -19.01 13.76 -6.74
N HIS A 420 -20.00 14.50 -6.24
CA HIS A 420 -19.98 15.08 -4.89
C HIS A 420 -19.91 14.06 -3.74
N LEU A 421 -20.30 12.81 -3.97
CA LEU A 421 -20.19 11.75 -2.96
C LEU A 421 -18.74 11.31 -2.70
N PHE A 422 -17.84 11.63 -3.63
CA PHE A 422 -16.40 11.32 -3.50
C PHE A 422 -15.61 12.46 -2.87
N TYR A 423 -16.14 13.68 -2.80
CA TYR A 423 -15.40 14.85 -2.31
C TYR A 423 -14.78 14.63 -0.92
N PRO A 424 -15.54 14.19 0.10
CA PRO A 424 -14.95 13.98 1.44
C PRO A 424 -13.84 12.94 1.45
N PHE A 425 -13.92 11.93 0.57
CA PHE A 425 -12.89 10.90 0.45
C PHE A 425 -11.63 11.41 -0.24
N LEU A 426 -11.77 12.17 -1.32
CA LEU A 426 -10.66 12.78 -2.05
C LEU A 426 -9.92 13.80 -1.18
N ASP A 427 -10.66 14.62 -0.42
CA ASP A 427 -10.10 15.58 0.53
C ASP A 427 -9.34 14.84 1.66
N PHE A 428 -9.90 13.74 2.17
CA PHE A 428 -9.26 12.91 3.18
C PHE A 428 -7.95 12.29 2.67
N LEU A 429 -7.91 11.83 1.42
CA LEU A 429 -6.67 11.35 0.79
C LEU A 429 -5.68 12.51 0.52
N GLY A 430 -6.16 13.76 0.45
CA GLY A 430 -5.36 14.91 0.03
C GLY A 430 -4.96 14.82 -1.44
N LEU A 431 -5.84 14.27 -2.28
CA LEU A 431 -5.56 14.01 -3.69
C LEU A 431 -6.04 15.19 -4.55
N GLN A 432 -5.10 15.82 -5.27
CA GLN A 432 -5.45 16.87 -6.22
C GLN A 432 -6.37 16.31 -7.30
N THR A 433 -7.58 16.87 -7.41
CA THR A 433 -8.66 16.28 -8.21
C THR A 433 -9.30 17.29 -9.13
N LEU A 434 -9.31 17.00 -10.43
CA LEU A 434 -10.08 17.73 -11.43
C LEU A 434 -11.42 17.03 -11.67
N VAL A 435 -12.53 17.74 -11.48
CA VAL A 435 -13.88 17.25 -11.78
C VAL A 435 -14.31 17.86 -13.11
N ILE A 436 -14.53 17.01 -14.10
CA ILE A 436 -15.02 17.41 -15.43
C ILE A 436 -16.48 16.99 -15.53
N THR A 437 -17.38 17.96 -15.74
CA THR A 437 -18.83 17.74 -15.70
C THR A 437 -19.55 18.61 -16.73
N ASP A 438 -20.79 18.28 -17.05
CA ASP A 438 -21.61 18.99 -18.04
C ASP A 438 -22.44 20.12 -17.40
N VAL A 439 -22.58 21.26 -18.09
CA VAL A 439 -23.44 22.38 -17.65
C VAL A 439 -24.90 21.96 -17.56
N ASP A 440 -25.34 21.06 -18.40
CA ASP A 440 -26.71 20.52 -18.41
C ASP A 440 -27.82 21.58 -18.34
N ALA A 441 -27.68 22.60 -19.21
CA ALA A 441 -28.63 23.71 -19.29
C ALA A 441 -30.07 23.25 -19.57
N ALA A 442 -30.99 23.81 -18.84
CA ALA A 442 -32.42 23.54 -18.94
C ALA A 442 -33.28 24.79 -18.77
N ARG A 443 -34.49 24.73 -19.33
CA ARG A 443 -35.53 25.76 -19.15
C ARG A 443 -36.88 25.11 -18.85
N PRO A 444 -37.87 25.85 -18.30
CA PRO A 444 -39.22 25.34 -18.14
C PRO A 444 -39.84 24.98 -19.50
N GLY A 445 -40.47 23.83 -19.61
CA GLY A 445 -41.21 23.43 -20.80
C GLY A 445 -42.41 24.34 -21.08
N ALA A 446 -42.81 24.44 -22.35
CA ALA A 446 -43.90 25.36 -22.77
C ALA A 446 -45.22 25.05 -22.10
N ASP A 447 -45.52 23.78 -21.83
CA ASP A 447 -46.82 23.31 -21.28
C ASP A 447 -46.71 22.60 -19.94
N SER A 448 -45.54 22.58 -19.32
CA SER A 448 -45.31 21.86 -18.05
C SER A 448 -44.30 22.57 -17.16
N LYS A 449 -44.41 22.35 -15.83
CA LYS A 449 -43.38 22.77 -14.86
C LYS A 449 -42.10 21.91 -14.94
N GLN A 450 -42.05 20.91 -15.83
CA GLN A 450 -40.88 20.09 -16.00
C GLN A 450 -39.79 20.83 -16.80
N LEU A 451 -38.56 20.67 -16.33
CA LEU A 451 -37.40 21.26 -17.02
C LEU A 451 -37.08 20.47 -18.28
N GLU A 452 -36.95 21.18 -19.38
CA GLU A 452 -36.52 20.62 -20.67
C GLU A 452 -35.11 21.07 -20.99
N SER A 453 -34.31 20.14 -21.51
CA SER A 453 -32.94 20.44 -21.94
C SER A 453 -32.91 21.42 -23.09
N CYS A 454 -32.13 22.50 -22.97
CA CYS A 454 -31.99 23.55 -23.98
C CYS A 454 -30.54 23.92 -24.26
N CYS A 455 -30.29 24.83 -25.19
CA CYS A 455 -29.00 25.47 -25.40
C CYS A 455 -28.59 26.31 -24.19
N VAL A 456 -27.30 26.56 -24.00
CA VAL A 456 -26.78 27.29 -22.83
C VAL A 456 -27.31 28.71 -22.79
N HIS A 457 -27.38 29.41 -23.93
CA HIS A 457 -27.92 30.77 -24.00
C HIS A 457 -29.45 30.89 -23.75
N GLU A 458 -30.19 29.79 -23.85
CA GLU A 458 -31.61 29.75 -23.52
C GLU A 458 -31.91 29.21 -22.10
N GLY A 459 -30.85 28.69 -21.44
CA GLY A 459 -30.99 28.03 -20.15
C GLY A 459 -31.27 28.98 -19.01
N THR A 460 -32.24 28.63 -18.17
CA THR A 460 -32.57 29.36 -16.94
C THR A 460 -32.07 28.67 -15.69
N SER A 461 -31.73 27.39 -15.79
CA SER A 461 -31.17 26.59 -14.70
C SER A 461 -30.26 25.45 -15.22
N THR A 462 -29.43 24.93 -14.33
CA THR A 462 -28.74 23.65 -14.57
C THR A 462 -29.51 22.51 -13.93
N THR A 463 -29.48 21.33 -14.57
CA THR A 463 -30.01 20.11 -13.96
C THR A 463 -28.92 19.28 -13.27
N ASN A 464 -27.64 19.65 -13.43
CA ASN A 464 -26.50 18.94 -12.88
C ASN A 464 -26.43 19.06 -11.35
N GLN A 465 -26.58 17.95 -10.65
CA GLN A 465 -26.55 17.92 -9.18
C GLN A 465 -25.13 18.09 -8.63
N GLY A 466 -24.11 17.66 -9.35
CA GLY A 466 -22.71 17.85 -8.96
C GLY A 466 -22.36 19.34 -8.87
N ILE A 467 -22.73 20.13 -9.89
CA ILE A 467 -22.54 21.59 -9.92
C ILE A 467 -23.33 22.27 -8.78
N LYS A 468 -24.60 21.90 -8.61
CA LYS A 468 -25.42 22.47 -7.53
C LYS A 468 -24.83 22.23 -6.15
N LYS A 469 -24.29 21.04 -5.91
CA LYS A 469 -23.62 20.68 -4.66
C LYS A 469 -22.26 21.35 -4.49
N TRP A 470 -21.55 21.59 -5.57
CA TRP A 470 -20.28 22.32 -5.54
C TRP A 470 -20.44 23.74 -5.01
N PHE A 471 -21.44 24.46 -5.54
CA PHE A 471 -21.72 25.84 -5.14
C PHE A 471 -22.68 25.98 -3.94
N ASP A 472 -23.15 24.87 -3.40
CA ASP A 472 -24.20 24.81 -2.36
C ASP A 472 -25.42 25.67 -2.72
N LYS A 473 -25.83 25.64 -3.99
CA LYS A 473 -26.96 26.41 -4.54
C LYS A 473 -27.93 25.49 -5.29
N ASN A 474 -29.19 25.49 -4.92
CA ASN A 474 -30.21 24.68 -5.59
C ASN A 474 -30.63 25.27 -6.95
N GLU A 475 -30.57 26.60 -7.08
CA GLU A 475 -30.93 27.34 -8.28
C GLU A 475 -29.69 28.07 -8.81
N LEU A 476 -29.18 27.60 -9.93
CA LEU A 476 -28.04 28.17 -10.65
C LEU A 476 -28.41 28.26 -12.13
N SER A 477 -28.28 29.45 -12.71
CA SER A 477 -28.43 29.63 -14.14
C SER A 477 -27.11 29.37 -14.90
N PRO A 478 -27.16 28.95 -16.16
CA PRO A 478 -25.98 28.84 -16.98
C PRO A 478 -25.18 30.15 -17.09
N SER A 479 -25.84 31.31 -17.13
CA SER A 479 -25.15 32.61 -17.14
C SER A 479 -24.29 32.83 -15.90
N GLN A 480 -24.80 32.51 -14.70
CA GLN A 480 -24.04 32.59 -13.46
C GLN A 480 -22.84 31.64 -13.47
N LEU A 481 -22.99 30.43 -14.03
CA LEU A 481 -21.89 29.49 -14.17
C LEU A 481 -20.81 30.02 -15.13
N LEU A 482 -21.19 30.66 -16.23
CA LEU A 482 -20.23 31.25 -17.16
C LEU A 482 -19.48 32.42 -16.52
N GLU A 483 -20.12 33.24 -15.69
CA GLU A 483 -19.46 34.31 -14.92
C GLU A 483 -18.45 33.74 -13.91
N GLU A 484 -18.81 32.70 -13.15
CA GLU A 484 -17.92 32.04 -12.17
C GLU A 484 -16.67 31.43 -12.82
N ALA A 485 -16.74 30.97 -14.07
CA ALA A 485 -15.65 30.35 -14.81
C ALA A 485 -15.01 31.25 -15.88
N GLU A 486 -15.28 32.57 -15.89
CA GLU A 486 -14.80 33.48 -16.94
C GLU A 486 -13.27 33.55 -16.99
N GLU A 487 -12.61 33.72 -15.84
CA GLU A 487 -11.16 33.89 -15.75
C GLU A 487 -10.42 32.59 -15.50
N SER A 488 -10.93 31.75 -14.60
CA SER A 488 -10.32 30.47 -14.21
C SER A 488 -11.41 29.44 -13.90
N ILE A 489 -11.00 28.18 -13.72
CA ILE A 489 -11.93 27.16 -13.21
C ILE A 489 -12.22 27.42 -11.73
N PRO A 490 -13.45 27.15 -11.24
CA PRO A 490 -13.76 27.17 -9.81
C PRO A 490 -12.91 26.16 -9.05
N VAL A 491 -12.35 26.59 -7.90
CA VAL A 491 -11.46 25.76 -7.06
C VAL A 491 -11.98 25.76 -5.63
N ASP A 492 -11.96 24.58 -5.00
CA ASP A 492 -12.29 24.38 -3.59
C ASP A 492 -11.26 23.41 -2.97
N GLY A 493 -10.33 23.93 -2.17
CA GLY A 493 -9.21 23.17 -1.60
C GLY A 493 -8.35 22.52 -2.68
N MET A 494 -8.26 21.18 -2.63
CA MET A 494 -7.51 20.35 -3.60
C MET A 494 -8.35 19.97 -4.84
N ARG A 495 -9.54 20.51 -4.99
CA ARG A 495 -10.45 20.18 -6.08
C ARG A 495 -10.65 21.35 -7.04
N GLY A 496 -10.63 21.07 -8.34
CA GLY A 496 -10.99 22.01 -9.40
C GLY A 496 -12.20 21.49 -10.18
N LEU A 497 -13.10 22.38 -10.55
CA LEU A 497 -14.31 22.04 -11.31
C LEU A 497 -14.23 22.63 -12.72
N ALA A 498 -14.23 21.77 -13.74
CA ALA A 498 -14.25 22.15 -15.14
C ALA A 498 -15.59 21.78 -15.79
N TYR A 499 -16.30 22.74 -16.27
CA TYR A 499 -17.50 22.59 -17.07
C TYR A 499 -17.47 23.51 -18.29
N GLN A 500 -18.35 23.30 -19.25
CA GLN A 500 -18.30 23.97 -20.53
C GLN A 500 -18.32 25.48 -20.40
N VAL A 501 -17.37 26.13 -21.07
CA VAL A 501 -17.29 27.58 -21.25
C VAL A 501 -17.09 27.88 -22.73
N PRO A 502 -17.44 29.08 -23.21
CA PRO A 502 -17.19 29.48 -24.60
C PRO A 502 -15.69 29.45 -24.94
N GLU A 503 -15.35 29.06 -26.17
CA GLU A 503 -13.96 29.09 -26.67
C GLU A 503 -13.41 30.51 -26.74
N VAL A 504 -14.26 31.46 -27.05
CA VAL A 504 -13.98 32.90 -27.07
C VAL A 504 -15.00 33.63 -26.20
N LYS A 505 -14.61 34.74 -25.58
CA LYS A 505 -15.50 35.55 -24.77
C LYS A 505 -16.78 35.90 -25.53
N ASP A 506 -17.94 35.77 -24.88
CA ASP A 506 -19.26 35.99 -25.45
C ASP A 506 -19.60 35.11 -26.67
N GLY A 507 -18.86 34.02 -26.87
CA GLY A 507 -19.08 33.05 -27.95
C GLY A 507 -20.14 31.99 -27.61
N PRO A 508 -20.44 31.08 -28.57
CA PRO A 508 -21.35 29.96 -28.32
C PRO A 508 -20.77 29.00 -27.30
N CYS A 509 -21.63 28.44 -26.44
CA CYS A 509 -21.27 27.49 -25.40
C CYS A 509 -21.96 26.14 -25.58
N GLY A 510 -21.21 25.05 -25.45
CA GLY A 510 -21.76 23.71 -25.48
C GLY A 510 -22.49 23.38 -24.18
N ARG A 511 -23.55 22.56 -24.27
CA ARG A 511 -24.28 22.04 -23.13
C ARG A 511 -23.63 20.78 -22.54
N THR A 512 -23.04 19.96 -23.42
CA THR A 512 -22.39 18.69 -23.11
C THR A 512 -20.99 18.68 -23.68
N PHE A 513 -20.21 17.63 -23.36
CA PHE A 513 -18.86 17.43 -23.90
C PHE A 513 -18.88 17.45 -25.44
N GLU A 514 -19.78 16.68 -26.06
CA GLU A 514 -19.83 16.57 -27.52
C GLU A 514 -20.14 17.92 -28.21
N ASP A 515 -21.10 18.68 -27.65
CA ASP A 515 -21.43 20.01 -28.18
C ASP A 515 -20.20 20.93 -28.11
N SER A 516 -19.50 20.95 -26.99
CA SER A 516 -18.31 21.79 -26.79
C SER A 516 -17.14 21.37 -27.69
N PHE A 517 -16.93 20.07 -27.86
CA PHE A 517 -15.90 19.58 -28.77
C PHE A 517 -16.16 20.03 -30.24
N ILE A 518 -17.43 19.96 -30.67
CA ILE A 518 -17.83 20.42 -32.00
C ILE A 518 -17.61 21.94 -32.15
N LEU A 519 -17.93 22.73 -31.13
CA LEU A 519 -17.73 24.18 -31.13
C LEU A 519 -16.26 24.56 -31.06
N ALA A 520 -15.41 23.80 -30.39
CA ALA A 520 -13.96 23.97 -30.35
C ALA A 520 -13.27 23.62 -31.70
N ASN A 521 -13.96 22.84 -32.55
CA ASN A 521 -13.42 22.31 -33.79
C ASN A 521 -14.30 22.64 -35.04
N PRO A 522 -14.60 23.92 -35.27
CA PRO A 522 -15.58 24.31 -36.30
C PRO A 522 -15.19 23.85 -37.71
N ALA A 523 -13.89 23.79 -38.03
CA ALA A 523 -13.40 23.35 -39.33
C ALA A 523 -13.71 21.86 -39.58
N LEU A 524 -13.54 20.99 -38.59
CA LEU A 524 -13.82 19.56 -38.71
C LEU A 524 -15.32 19.29 -38.97
N PHE A 525 -16.18 20.09 -38.36
CA PHE A 525 -17.63 19.92 -38.44
C PHE A 525 -18.31 20.86 -39.44
N LYS A 526 -17.54 21.59 -40.25
CA LYS A 526 -18.02 22.55 -41.26
C LYS A 526 -19.02 23.57 -40.67
N LEU A 527 -18.70 24.04 -39.46
CA LEU A 527 -19.44 25.15 -38.87
C LEU A 527 -18.98 26.47 -39.47
N SER A 528 -19.92 27.42 -39.62
CA SER A 528 -19.63 28.75 -40.13
C SER A 528 -18.80 29.56 -39.15
N VAL A 529 -17.68 30.11 -39.58
CA VAL A 529 -16.77 30.93 -38.77
C VAL A 529 -16.92 32.42 -39.06
N ASP A 530 -17.68 32.79 -40.08
CA ASP A 530 -17.74 34.13 -40.68
C ASP A 530 -18.64 35.14 -39.93
N GLY A 531 -19.16 34.77 -38.76
CA GLY A 531 -20.00 35.68 -37.97
C GLY A 531 -21.43 35.88 -38.50
N SER A 532 -21.83 35.18 -39.56
CA SER A 532 -23.17 35.27 -40.16
C SER A 532 -24.27 34.59 -39.32
N GLU A 533 -23.88 33.61 -38.46
CA GLU A 533 -24.80 32.86 -37.55
C GLU A 533 -24.72 33.40 -36.14
N SER A 534 -25.87 33.48 -35.45
CA SER A 534 -25.95 33.84 -34.03
C SER A 534 -25.33 32.72 -33.15
N ASN A 535 -24.91 33.02 -31.92
CA ASN A 535 -24.43 32.02 -30.96
C ASN A 535 -25.41 30.88 -30.76
N LEU A 536 -26.70 31.23 -30.63
CA LEU A 536 -27.76 30.25 -30.45
C LEU A 536 -27.89 29.33 -31.68
N ASP A 537 -27.75 29.85 -32.91
CA ASP A 537 -27.79 29.01 -34.13
C ASP A 537 -26.62 28.04 -34.18
N LYS A 538 -25.43 28.49 -33.75
CA LYS A 538 -24.23 27.63 -33.64
C LYS A 538 -24.40 26.56 -32.59
N GLU A 539 -24.95 26.88 -31.42
CA GLU A 539 -25.26 25.90 -30.36
C GLU A 539 -26.31 24.86 -30.81
N LEU A 540 -27.38 25.32 -31.47
CA LEU A 540 -28.41 24.43 -32.02
C LEU A 540 -27.84 23.49 -33.10
N ARG A 541 -26.91 24.00 -33.90
CA ARG A 541 -26.24 23.20 -34.94
C ARG A 541 -25.28 22.19 -34.34
N ALA A 542 -24.43 22.59 -33.37
CA ALA A 542 -23.54 21.69 -32.65
C ALA A 542 -24.35 20.57 -31.95
N ARG A 543 -25.43 20.90 -31.25
CA ARG A 543 -26.31 19.95 -30.60
C ARG A 543 -26.98 18.96 -31.59
N ARG A 544 -27.36 19.41 -32.79
CA ARG A 544 -27.90 18.52 -33.81
C ARG A 544 -26.84 17.56 -34.35
N LEU A 545 -25.62 18.05 -34.56
CA LEU A 545 -24.50 17.21 -34.96
C LEU A 545 -24.13 16.19 -33.89
N ALA A 546 -24.01 16.60 -32.63
CA ALA A 546 -23.73 15.73 -31.52
C ALA A 546 -24.75 14.58 -31.40
N LYS A 547 -26.06 14.88 -31.55
CA LYS A 547 -27.12 13.87 -31.54
C LYS A 547 -27.07 12.90 -32.74
N ALA A 548 -26.42 13.26 -33.84
CA ALA A 548 -26.27 12.38 -34.99
C ALA A 548 -25.20 11.28 -34.75
N TYR A 549 -24.27 11.53 -33.86
CA TYR A 549 -23.26 10.53 -33.48
C TYR A 549 -23.78 9.64 -32.34
N LYS A 550 -23.36 8.36 -32.34
CA LYS A 550 -23.41 7.57 -31.12
C LYS A 550 -22.24 7.98 -30.23
N LYS A 551 -22.51 8.17 -28.93
CA LYS A 551 -21.50 8.66 -27.98
C LYS A 551 -20.21 7.86 -28.00
N SER A 552 -20.30 6.53 -28.03
CA SER A 552 -19.13 5.65 -28.10
C SER A 552 -18.33 5.82 -29.40
N ASP A 553 -19.03 5.95 -30.53
CA ASP A 553 -18.38 6.12 -31.84
C ASP A 553 -17.69 7.49 -31.93
N PHE A 554 -18.28 8.51 -31.33
CA PHE A 554 -17.70 9.84 -31.20
C PHE A 554 -16.39 9.79 -30.44
N ALA A 555 -16.40 9.23 -29.22
CA ALA A 555 -15.21 9.10 -28.40
C ALA A 555 -14.09 8.32 -29.09
N LEU A 556 -14.41 7.16 -29.66
CA LEU A 556 -13.40 6.32 -30.35
C LEU A 556 -12.83 7.01 -31.59
N THR A 557 -13.66 7.76 -32.35
CA THR A 557 -13.20 8.47 -33.53
C THR A 557 -12.14 9.50 -33.16
N PHE A 558 -12.42 10.35 -32.18
CA PHE A 558 -11.54 11.48 -31.85
C PHE A 558 -10.43 11.10 -30.84
N ALA A 559 -10.56 10.03 -30.07
CA ALA A 559 -9.49 9.56 -29.22
C ALA A 559 -8.47 8.66 -29.96
N ILE A 560 -8.89 7.92 -31.00
CA ILE A 560 -8.05 6.89 -31.62
C ILE A 560 -7.76 7.15 -33.10
N THR A 561 -8.75 7.63 -33.85
CA THR A 561 -8.66 7.66 -35.34
C THR A 561 -8.26 9.01 -35.87
N GLN A 562 -8.74 10.09 -35.26
CA GLN A 562 -8.48 11.47 -35.69
C GLN A 562 -7.73 12.24 -34.60
N HIS A 563 -6.59 12.83 -34.94
CA HIS A 563 -5.73 13.54 -33.97
C HIS A 563 -5.58 15.04 -34.28
N ASP A 564 -6.19 15.53 -35.36
CA ASP A 564 -6.09 16.94 -35.78
C ASP A 564 -7.31 17.74 -35.26
N TRP A 565 -7.35 17.91 -33.92
CA TRP A 565 -8.42 18.62 -33.22
C TRP A 565 -7.89 19.46 -32.04
N ASN A 566 -8.66 20.43 -31.62
CA ASN A 566 -8.36 21.27 -30.47
C ASN A 566 -9.07 20.75 -29.23
N ILE A 567 -8.38 20.74 -28.09
CA ILE A 567 -8.98 20.44 -26.79
C ILE A 567 -9.96 21.56 -26.42
N PRO A 568 -11.23 21.26 -26.06
CA PRO A 568 -12.16 22.27 -25.55
C PRO A 568 -11.57 23.09 -24.40
N ARG A 569 -11.81 24.40 -24.43
CA ARG A 569 -11.19 25.37 -23.49
C ARG A 569 -11.33 24.97 -22.03
N TYR A 570 -12.49 24.48 -21.62
CA TYR A 570 -12.72 24.12 -20.22
C TYR A 570 -11.87 22.91 -19.77
N ILE A 571 -11.69 21.91 -20.65
CA ILE A 571 -10.83 20.75 -20.39
C ILE A 571 -9.38 21.22 -20.33
N ARG A 572 -8.93 22.00 -21.31
CA ARG A 572 -7.57 22.53 -21.35
C ARG A 572 -7.23 23.33 -20.09
N ARG A 573 -8.11 24.25 -19.65
CA ARG A 573 -7.93 25.00 -18.38
C ARG A 573 -7.88 24.09 -17.16
N GLY A 574 -8.71 23.04 -17.15
CA GLY A 574 -8.69 22.04 -16.11
C GLY A 574 -7.35 21.31 -16.04
N LEU A 575 -6.81 20.90 -17.20
CA LEU A 575 -5.50 20.24 -17.28
C LEU A 575 -4.35 21.18 -16.90
N GLU A 576 -4.39 22.46 -17.32
CA GLU A 576 -3.47 23.51 -16.90
C GLU A 576 -3.44 23.64 -15.37
N TRP A 577 -4.60 23.78 -14.74
CA TRP A 577 -4.72 23.86 -13.28
C TRP A 577 -4.19 22.59 -12.60
N LEU A 578 -4.50 21.41 -13.16
CA LEU A 578 -4.05 20.14 -12.61
C LEU A 578 -2.52 19.99 -12.70
N LEU A 579 -1.89 20.55 -13.74
CA LEU A 579 -0.44 20.53 -13.92
C LEU A 579 0.28 21.49 -12.97
N ASP A 580 -0.22 22.73 -12.82
CA ASP A 580 0.47 23.84 -12.13
C ASP A 580 0.54 23.68 -10.61
N ARG A 581 -0.38 22.92 -10.01
CA ARG A 581 -0.36 22.69 -8.56
C ARG A 581 0.43 21.43 -8.22
N SER A 582 1.53 21.65 -7.49
CA SER A 582 2.17 20.58 -6.71
C SER A 582 1.30 20.23 -5.50
N PRO A 583 1.32 18.97 -5.03
CA PRO A 583 0.58 18.54 -3.81
C PRO A 583 0.86 19.38 -2.55
N SER A 584 1.95 20.17 -2.58
CA SER A 584 2.42 21.01 -1.45
C SER A 584 1.65 22.31 -1.24
N ASP A 585 0.85 22.80 -2.19
CA ASP A 585 0.17 24.10 -2.07
C ASP A 585 -1.16 24.08 -1.29
N GLY A 586 -1.61 22.91 -0.88
CA GLY A 586 -2.80 22.71 -0.04
C GLY A 586 -2.48 22.73 1.45
N SER A 587 -1.99 23.85 1.99
CA SER A 587 -2.10 24.08 3.43
C SER A 587 -3.60 24.22 3.77
N VAL A 588 -4.24 23.10 4.08
CA VAL A 588 -5.45 23.16 4.88
C VAL A 588 -5.02 23.80 6.18
N GLU A 589 -5.48 25.04 6.44
CA GLU A 589 -5.52 25.58 7.78
C GLU A 589 -6.36 24.59 8.61
N VAL A 590 -5.69 23.64 9.21
CA VAL A 590 -6.28 22.83 10.27
C VAL A 590 -6.42 23.79 11.44
N ASP A 591 -7.64 24.15 11.75
CA ASP A 591 -8.01 24.92 12.94
C ASP A 591 -7.21 24.37 14.11
N GLU A 592 -6.32 25.16 14.72
CA GLU A 592 -5.48 24.78 15.87
C GLU A 592 -6.31 24.31 17.08
N ALA A 593 -7.63 24.45 17.04
CA ALA A 593 -8.54 24.03 18.11
C ALA A 593 -8.81 22.51 18.17
N THR A 594 -8.36 21.71 17.18
CA THR A 594 -8.51 20.25 17.18
C THR A 594 -7.18 19.49 17.03
N ASN A 595 -6.07 20.13 17.40
CA ASN A 595 -4.71 19.56 17.31
C ASN A 595 -4.39 18.53 18.43
N GLU A 596 -5.38 17.72 18.81
CA GLU A 596 -5.18 16.36 19.35
C GLU A 596 -5.63 15.31 18.33
N VAL A 597 -5.23 15.46 17.09
CA VAL A 597 -5.16 14.28 16.21
C VAL A 597 -3.93 13.51 16.66
N SER A 598 -4.16 12.65 17.66
CA SER A 598 -3.17 11.67 18.08
C SER A 598 -2.81 10.83 16.86
N THR A 599 -1.59 11.01 16.36
CA THR A 599 -0.90 10.12 15.42
C THR A 599 -0.62 8.76 16.06
N THR A 600 -1.57 8.25 16.82
CA THR A 600 -1.51 6.99 17.52
C THR A 600 -2.16 5.93 16.63
N SER A 601 -1.32 5.22 15.87
CA SER A 601 -1.76 3.98 15.24
C SER A 601 -2.12 2.99 16.36
N GLN A 602 -3.41 2.94 16.71
CA GLN A 602 -3.90 1.98 17.70
C GLN A 602 -3.87 0.58 17.09
N VAL A 603 -2.93 -0.25 17.54
CA VAL A 603 -2.98 -1.69 17.29
C VAL A 603 -3.90 -2.29 18.35
N VAL A 604 -5.17 -2.43 18.00
CA VAL A 604 -6.15 -3.08 18.90
C VAL A 604 -6.02 -4.58 18.73
N VAL A 605 -5.52 -5.25 19.76
CA VAL A 605 -5.51 -6.70 19.87
C VAL A 605 -6.84 -7.12 20.51
N ARG A 606 -7.72 -7.76 19.75
CA ARG A 606 -8.94 -8.40 20.24
C ARG A 606 -8.79 -9.90 20.24
#